data_925f6681943b382404afaa8265f4225e
#
_entry.id   925f6681943b382404afaa8265f4225e
#
_cell.length_a   1.000
_cell.length_b   1.000
_cell.length_c   1.000
_cell.angle_alpha   90.00
_cell.angle_beta   90.00
_cell.angle_gamma   90.00
#
_symmetry.space_group_name_H-M   'P 1'
#
loop_
_entity.id
_entity.type
_entity.pdbx_description
1 polymer ?
#
loop_
_entity_poly.entity_id
_entity_poly.type
_entity_poly.pdbx_seq_one_letter_code
_entity_poly.pdbx_strand_id
1 'polypeptide(L)'
;MSDVKILLVDDEKPFVETRMKRLKKRGIEVVPAYDGLEALDCLEKNSGIDVVILDIKMPNMDGMTALKEIKSKFPLVEVIMLTGHATIETGIEGMKMGAFDYLMKPYDTEELIVKVNEAAKRKRDQEEKIMEARIQAITLRRH
;
A
#
# COMPACT_ATOMS: atom_id res chain seq x y z
N MET A 1 -0.62 9.24 -14.30
CA MET A 1 0.49 8.49 -13.72
C MET A 1 0.36 7.03 -14.09
N SER A 2 1.04 6.66 -15.16
CA SER A 2 1.12 5.28 -15.60
C SER A 2 2.08 4.53 -14.68
N ASP A 3 1.99 3.23 -14.69
CA ASP A 3 2.93 2.34 -14.01
C ASP A 3 2.83 2.31 -12.47
N VAL A 4 1.68 2.67 -11.93
CA VAL A 4 1.43 2.42 -10.52
C VAL A 4 1.28 0.91 -10.32
N LYS A 5 2.03 0.37 -9.37
CA LYS A 5 1.99 -1.04 -9.02
C LYS A 5 1.51 -1.20 -7.60
N ILE A 6 0.49 -2.01 -7.42
CA ILE A 6 -0.09 -2.24 -6.10
C ILE A 6 0.00 -3.70 -5.69
N LEU A 7 0.06 -3.93 -4.39
CA LEU A 7 -0.09 -5.23 -3.78
C LEU A 7 -1.48 -5.26 -3.13
N LEU A 8 -2.31 -6.21 -3.55
CA LEU A 8 -3.64 -6.39 -3.00
C LEU A 8 -3.64 -7.56 -2.04
N VAL A 9 -3.88 -7.31 -0.76
CA VAL A 9 -3.80 -8.30 0.32
C VAL A 9 -5.17 -8.57 0.89
N ASP A 10 -5.69 -9.77 0.67
CA ASP A 10 -7.00 -10.19 1.13
C ASP A 10 -7.03 -11.73 1.10
N ASP A 11 -7.61 -12.38 2.10
CA ASP A 11 -7.68 -13.84 2.18
C ASP A 11 -8.78 -14.45 1.31
N GLU A 12 -9.71 -13.65 0.81
CA GLU A 12 -10.83 -14.12 -0.01
C GLU A 12 -10.46 -14.11 -1.49
N LYS A 13 -9.89 -15.22 -1.97
CA LYS A 13 -9.39 -15.35 -3.34
C LYS A 13 -10.34 -14.91 -4.45
N PRO A 14 -11.64 -15.29 -4.43
CA PRO A 14 -12.57 -14.84 -5.49
C PRO A 14 -12.71 -13.32 -5.56
N PHE A 15 -12.72 -12.66 -4.41
CA PHE A 15 -12.80 -11.20 -4.36
C PHE A 15 -11.52 -10.54 -4.87
N VAL A 16 -10.36 -11.12 -4.53
CA VAL A 16 -9.07 -10.63 -5.01
C VAL A 16 -9.03 -10.68 -6.54
N GLU A 17 -9.43 -11.80 -7.14
CA GLU A 17 -9.44 -11.95 -8.59
C GLU A 17 -10.34 -10.92 -9.28
N THR A 18 -11.53 -10.70 -8.74
CA THR A 18 -12.48 -9.73 -9.29
C THR A 18 -11.92 -8.30 -9.21
N ARG A 19 -11.36 -7.94 -8.07
CA ARG A 19 -10.76 -6.61 -7.87
C ARG A 19 -9.55 -6.40 -8.75
N MET A 20 -8.72 -7.42 -8.90
CA MET A 20 -7.55 -7.35 -9.79
C MET A 20 -7.97 -7.02 -11.22
N LYS A 21 -9.01 -7.69 -11.73
CA LYS A 21 -9.51 -7.45 -13.07
C LYS A 21 -9.98 -6.00 -13.24
N ARG A 22 -10.70 -5.47 -12.26
CA ARG A 22 -11.18 -4.09 -12.31
C ARG A 22 -10.06 -3.07 -12.32
N LEU A 23 -9.05 -3.31 -11.49
CA LEU A 23 -7.88 -2.40 -11.42
C LEU A 23 -7.00 -2.50 -12.66
N LYS A 24 -6.80 -3.68 -13.19
CA LYS A 24 -6.02 -3.88 -14.42
C LYS A 24 -6.66 -3.20 -15.62
N LYS A 25 -7.98 -3.20 -15.71
CA LYS A 25 -8.70 -2.47 -16.77
C LYS A 25 -8.41 -0.98 -16.76
N ARG A 26 -7.99 -0.44 -15.64
CA ARG A 26 -7.67 0.98 -15.48
C ARG A 26 -6.16 1.26 -15.56
N GLY A 27 -5.40 0.29 -16.04
CA GLY A 27 -3.96 0.46 -16.25
C GLY A 27 -3.10 0.32 -15.00
N ILE A 28 -3.65 -0.23 -13.92
CA ILE A 28 -2.91 -0.44 -12.68
C ILE A 28 -2.38 -1.87 -12.64
N GLU A 29 -1.09 -2.04 -12.38
CA GLU A 29 -0.48 -3.34 -12.20
C GLU A 29 -0.76 -3.84 -10.78
N VAL A 30 -1.26 -5.06 -10.65
CA VAL A 30 -1.68 -5.62 -9.36
C VAL A 30 -1.01 -6.97 -9.11
N VAL A 31 -0.42 -7.12 -7.93
CA VAL A 31 0.13 -8.39 -7.44
C VAL A 31 -0.74 -8.82 -6.24
N PRO A 32 -1.19 -10.06 -6.18
CA PRO A 32 -2.00 -10.52 -5.05
C PRO A 32 -1.16 -11.10 -3.93
N ALA A 33 -1.65 -10.97 -2.71
CA ALA A 33 -1.18 -11.74 -1.55
C ALA A 33 -2.40 -12.11 -0.72
N TYR A 34 -2.38 -13.28 -0.13
CA TYR A 34 -3.57 -13.82 0.54
C TYR A 34 -3.48 -13.81 2.06
N ASP A 35 -2.37 -13.37 2.60
CA ASP A 35 -2.21 -13.10 4.02
C ASP A 35 -1.04 -12.13 4.25
N GLY A 36 -0.83 -11.74 5.50
CA GLY A 36 0.20 -10.76 5.85
C GLY A 36 1.62 -11.24 5.61
N LEU A 37 1.87 -12.53 5.80
CA LEU A 37 3.21 -13.11 5.57
C LEU A 37 3.54 -13.12 4.08
N GLU A 38 2.60 -13.51 3.24
CA GLU A 38 2.77 -13.43 1.79
C GLU A 38 2.98 -11.99 1.32
N ALA A 39 2.29 -11.03 1.95
CA ALA A 39 2.44 -9.62 1.63
C ALA A 39 3.87 -9.14 1.87
N LEU A 40 4.45 -9.48 3.01
CA LEU A 40 5.84 -9.12 3.33
C LEU A 40 6.82 -9.75 2.34
N ASP A 41 6.61 -11.02 2.01
CA ASP A 41 7.43 -11.73 1.05
C ASP A 41 7.35 -11.08 -0.35
N CYS A 42 6.15 -10.72 -0.78
CA CYS A 42 5.95 -10.03 -2.06
C CYS A 42 6.65 -8.68 -2.10
N LEU A 43 6.59 -7.91 -1.02
CA LEU A 43 7.26 -6.60 -0.95
C LEU A 43 8.78 -6.75 -1.00
N GLU A 44 9.31 -7.77 -0.35
CA GLU A 44 10.75 -8.03 -0.39
C GLU A 44 11.24 -8.39 -1.80
N LYS A 45 10.44 -9.18 -2.52
CA LYS A 45 10.79 -9.64 -3.88
C LYS A 45 10.44 -8.66 -5.00
N ASN A 46 9.59 -7.68 -4.74
CA ASN A 46 9.10 -6.73 -5.74
C ASN A 46 9.35 -5.29 -5.30
N SER A 47 10.49 -4.74 -5.67
CA SER A 47 10.87 -3.39 -5.25
C SER A 47 10.05 -2.27 -5.86
N GLY A 48 9.25 -2.57 -6.89
CA GLY A 48 8.47 -1.56 -7.60
C GLY A 48 7.07 -1.32 -7.07
N ILE A 49 6.66 -1.99 -5.99
CA ILE A 49 5.33 -1.80 -5.42
C ILE A 49 5.23 -0.42 -4.76
N ASP A 50 4.26 0.38 -5.17
CA ASP A 50 4.03 1.72 -4.65
C ASP A 50 3.07 1.74 -3.46
N VAL A 51 2.00 0.95 -3.54
CA VAL A 51 0.90 0.99 -2.58
C VAL A 51 0.45 -0.42 -2.24
N VAL A 52 0.18 -0.66 -0.97
CA VAL A 52 -0.45 -1.88 -0.49
C VAL A 52 -1.90 -1.59 -0.14
N ILE A 53 -2.82 -2.36 -0.69
CA ILE A 53 -4.22 -2.35 -0.29
C ILE A 53 -4.40 -3.55 0.65
N LEU A 54 -4.72 -3.29 1.89
CA LEU A 54 -4.65 -4.27 2.97
C LEU A 54 -5.99 -4.47 3.64
N ASP A 55 -6.52 -5.70 3.58
CA ASP A 55 -7.68 -6.08 4.37
C ASP A 55 -7.24 -6.26 5.82
N ILE A 56 -8.01 -5.71 6.76
CA ILE A 56 -7.68 -5.77 8.18
C ILE A 56 -7.92 -7.15 8.77
N LYS A 57 -8.92 -7.87 8.29
CA LYS A 57 -9.26 -9.20 8.80
C LYS A 57 -8.67 -10.30 7.95
N MET A 58 -7.54 -10.87 8.39
CA MET A 58 -6.89 -11.98 7.69
C MET A 58 -6.42 -13.03 8.69
N PRO A 59 -6.38 -14.33 8.29
CA PRO A 59 -5.77 -15.36 9.12
C PRO A 59 -4.24 -15.20 9.18
N ASN A 60 -3.61 -15.84 10.13
CA ASN A 60 -2.15 -15.93 10.33
C ASN A 60 -1.50 -14.63 10.84
N MET A 61 -1.81 -13.51 10.23
CA MET A 61 -1.32 -12.21 10.66
C MET A 61 -2.43 -11.22 10.41
N ASP A 62 -2.97 -10.57 11.44
CA ASP A 62 -4.04 -9.60 11.27
C ASP A 62 -3.54 -8.34 10.55
N GLY A 63 -4.49 -7.58 9.99
CA GLY A 63 -4.16 -6.42 9.18
C GLY A 63 -3.38 -5.34 9.92
N MET A 64 -3.63 -5.16 11.20
CA MET A 64 -2.93 -4.14 11.97
C MET A 64 -1.47 -4.53 12.21
N THR A 65 -1.22 -5.80 12.50
CA THR A 65 0.14 -6.33 12.62
C THR A 65 0.87 -6.25 11.29
N ALA A 66 0.21 -6.60 10.20
CA ALA A 66 0.78 -6.49 8.86
C ALA A 66 1.14 -5.03 8.53
N LEU A 67 0.26 -4.09 8.84
CA LEU A 67 0.52 -2.66 8.65
C LEU A 67 1.78 -2.22 9.37
N LYS A 68 1.90 -2.58 10.64
CA LYS A 68 3.07 -2.25 11.46
C LYS A 68 4.36 -2.79 10.84
N GLU A 69 4.36 -4.05 10.42
CA GLU A 69 5.52 -4.70 9.83
C GLU A 69 5.89 -4.06 8.48
N ILE A 70 4.90 -3.78 7.64
CA ILE A 70 5.12 -3.15 6.35
C ILE A 70 5.75 -1.77 6.53
N LYS A 71 5.20 -0.95 7.40
CA LYS A 71 5.73 0.41 7.61
C LYS A 71 7.10 0.40 8.26
N SER A 72 7.38 -0.61 9.08
CA SER A 72 8.70 -0.76 9.69
C SER A 72 9.78 -1.15 8.66
N LYS A 73 9.47 -2.12 7.80
CA LYS A 73 10.44 -2.67 6.83
C LYS A 73 10.48 -1.92 5.51
N PHE A 74 9.36 -1.35 5.10
CA PHE A 74 9.20 -0.67 3.81
C PHE A 74 8.56 0.70 4.03
N PRO A 75 9.26 1.63 4.71
CA PRO A 75 8.62 2.87 5.18
C PRO A 75 8.11 3.79 4.08
N LEU A 76 8.63 3.68 2.86
CA LEU A 76 8.17 4.52 1.75
C LEU A 76 6.94 3.97 1.04
N VAL A 77 6.69 2.67 1.15
CA VAL A 77 5.48 2.05 0.59
C VAL A 77 4.28 2.54 1.39
N GLU A 78 3.27 3.03 0.68
CA GLU A 78 2.06 3.51 1.34
C GLU A 78 1.03 2.40 1.48
N VAL A 79 0.24 2.45 2.55
CA VAL A 79 -0.76 1.43 2.84
C VAL A 79 -2.15 2.07 2.92
N ILE A 80 -3.10 1.51 2.18
CA ILE A 80 -4.52 1.84 2.28
C ILE A 80 -5.21 0.63 2.90
N MET A 81 -5.90 0.84 4.01
CA MET A 81 -6.63 -0.23 4.69
C MET A 81 -8.04 -0.36 4.14
N LEU A 82 -8.48 -1.58 3.85
CA LEU A 82 -9.86 -1.88 3.55
C LEU A 82 -10.50 -2.58 4.74
N THR A 83 -11.69 -2.16 5.10
CA THR A 83 -12.34 -2.71 6.29
C THR A 83 -13.86 -2.76 6.15
N GLY A 84 -14.46 -3.89 6.52
CA GLY A 84 -15.91 -4.06 6.57
C GLY A 84 -16.50 -3.67 7.92
N HIS A 85 -15.66 -3.52 8.93
CA HIS A 85 -16.10 -3.26 10.31
C HIS A 85 -15.25 -2.22 11.01
N ALA A 86 -14.78 -1.21 10.26
CA ALA A 86 -14.00 -0.17 10.90
C ALA A 86 -14.85 0.58 11.90
N THR A 87 -14.41 0.58 13.13
CA THR A 87 -14.82 1.59 14.07
C THR A 87 -13.95 2.81 13.79
N ILE A 88 -14.40 3.96 14.23
CA ILE A 88 -13.59 5.19 14.19
C ILE A 88 -12.23 4.94 14.86
N GLU A 89 -12.25 4.18 15.96
CA GLU A 89 -11.05 3.84 16.73
C GLU A 89 -10.03 3.04 15.91
N THR A 90 -10.48 2.03 15.15
CA THR A 90 -9.59 1.23 14.30
C THR A 90 -8.97 2.08 13.19
N GLY A 91 -9.76 2.97 12.59
CA GLY A 91 -9.26 3.89 11.59
C GLY A 91 -8.19 4.82 12.13
N ILE A 92 -8.45 5.42 13.30
CA ILE A 92 -7.50 6.30 13.97
C ILE A 92 -6.21 5.54 14.32
N GLU A 93 -6.33 4.34 14.87
CA GLU A 93 -5.18 3.51 15.20
C GLU A 93 -4.32 3.21 13.97
N GLY A 94 -4.95 2.82 12.86
CA GLY A 94 -4.25 2.56 11.61
C GLY A 94 -3.52 3.80 11.08
N MET A 95 -4.16 4.96 11.15
CA MET A 95 -3.52 6.21 10.74
C MET A 95 -2.32 6.55 11.61
N LYS A 96 -2.43 6.33 12.92
CA LYS A 96 -1.29 6.51 13.85
C LYS A 96 -0.15 5.56 13.57
N MET A 97 -0.45 4.37 13.07
CA MET A 97 0.56 3.38 12.70
C MET A 97 1.17 3.60 11.33
N GLY A 98 0.77 4.64 10.64
CA GLY A 98 1.37 5.06 9.38
C GLY A 98 0.60 4.69 8.12
N ALA A 99 -0.65 4.23 8.23
CA ALA A 99 -1.48 4.03 7.04
C ALA A 99 -1.70 5.35 6.32
N PHE A 100 -1.73 5.32 5.00
CA PHE A 100 -2.03 6.51 4.21
C PHE A 100 -3.50 6.90 4.36
N ASP A 101 -4.39 5.92 4.28
CA ASP A 101 -5.83 6.15 4.43
C ASP A 101 -6.53 4.80 4.67
N TYR A 102 -7.84 4.85 4.88
CA TYR A 102 -8.68 3.67 4.95
C TYR A 102 -9.96 3.87 4.14
N LEU A 103 -10.55 2.77 3.68
CA LEU A 103 -11.84 2.74 3.01
C LEU A 103 -12.73 1.69 3.66
N MET A 104 -13.99 2.03 3.88
CA MET A 104 -14.97 1.09 4.38
C MET A 104 -15.63 0.34 3.22
N LYS A 105 -15.80 -0.96 3.39
CA LYS A 105 -16.58 -1.79 2.47
C LYS A 105 -18.07 -1.59 2.75
N PRO A 106 -18.95 -1.47 1.74
CA PRO A 106 -18.60 -1.45 0.32
C PRO A 106 -18.02 -0.11 -0.11
N TYR A 107 -17.09 -0.12 -1.04
CA TYR A 107 -16.45 1.08 -1.57
C TYR A 107 -16.60 1.14 -3.09
N ASP A 108 -16.50 2.35 -3.63
CA ASP A 108 -16.50 2.57 -5.06
C ASP A 108 -15.07 2.38 -5.59
N THR A 109 -14.94 1.63 -6.68
CA THR A 109 -13.63 1.39 -7.31
C THR A 109 -12.94 2.70 -7.69
N GLU A 110 -13.68 3.69 -8.18
CA GLU A 110 -13.11 4.98 -8.53
C GLU A 110 -12.56 5.73 -7.32
N GLU A 111 -13.24 5.63 -6.18
CA GLU A 111 -12.75 6.20 -4.92
C GLU A 111 -11.42 5.56 -4.50
N LEU A 112 -11.34 4.24 -4.62
CA LEU A 112 -10.10 3.51 -4.32
C LEU A 112 -8.96 3.97 -5.24
N ILE A 113 -9.23 4.12 -6.53
CA ILE A 113 -8.22 4.53 -7.51
C ILE A 113 -7.69 5.92 -7.21
N VAL A 114 -8.56 6.85 -6.82
CA VAL A 114 -8.13 8.21 -6.42
C VAL A 114 -7.14 8.12 -5.25
N LYS A 115 -7.46 7.33 -4.23
CA LYS A 115 -6.58 7.16 -3.07
C LYS A 115 -5.27 6.47 -3.44
N VAL A 116 -5.32 5.47 -4.31
CA VAL A 116 -4.12 4.77 -4.80
C VAL A 116 -3.19 5.76 -5.51
N ASN A 117 -3.73 6.59 -6.37
CA ASN A 117 -2.92 7.57 -7.11
C ASN A 117 -2.30 8.61 -6.18
N GLU A 118 -3.05 9.08 -5.19
CA GLU A 118 -2.53 10.02 -4.19
C GLU A 118 -1.40 9.37 -3.36
N ALA A 119 -1.59 8.13 -2.95
CA ALA A 119 -0.60 7.40 -2.17
C ALA A 119 0.67 7.14 -2.99
N ALA A 120 0.54 6.71 -4.23
CA ALA A 120 1.67 6.47 -5.12
C ALA A 120 2.46 7.76 -5.36
N LYS A 121 1.76 8.88 -5.55
CA LYS A 121 2.40 10.18 -5.72
C LYS A 121 3.22 10.55 -4.48
N ARG A 122 2.66 10.37 -3.30
CA ARG A 122 3.37 10.66 -2.05
C ARG A 122 4.65 9.84 -1.92
N LYS A 123 4.58 8.54 -2.22
CA LYS A 123 5.76 7.67 -2.20
C LYS A 123 6.85 8.19 -3.13
N ARG A 124 6.48 8.50 -4.38
CA ARG A 124 7.42 8.95 -5.40
C ARG A 124 8.01 10.31 -5.08
N ASP A 125 7.21 11.22 -4.53
CA ASP A 125 7.71 12.54 -4.09
C ASP A 125 8.73 12.38 -2.97
N GLN A 126 8.51 11.48 -2.03
CA GLN A 126 9.46 11.21 -0.95
C GLN A 126 10.75 10.56 -1.47
N GLU A 127 10.63 9.61 -2.39
CA GLU A 127 11.78 9.00 -3.04
C GLU A 127 12.64 10.04 -3.77
N GLU A 128 12.00 10.95 -4.46
CA GLU A 128 12.66 12.03 -5.18
C GLU A 128 13.42 12.95 -4.23
N LYS A 129 12.80 13.34 -3.12
CA LYS A 129 13.44 14.18 -2.10
C LYS A 129 14.66 13.50 -1.50
N ILE A 130 14.60 12.21 -1.23
CA ILE A 130 15.73 11.44 -0.71
C ILE A 130 16.84 11.42 -1.72
N MET A 131 16.54 11.20 -3.00
CA MET A 131 17.51 11.18 -4.07
C MET A 131 18.21 12.54 -4.20
N GLU A 132 17.43 13.63 -4.20
CA GLU A 132 17.98 14.98 -4.27
C GLU A 132 18.91 15.30 -3.09
N ALA A 133 18.52 14.89 -1.88
CA ALA A 133 19.33 15.10 -0.69
C ALA A 133 20.65 14.33 -0.78
N ARG A 134 20.64 13.12 -1.31
CA ARG A 134 21.83 12.31 -1.52
C ARG A 134 22.76 12.95 -2.55
N ILE A 135 22.20 13.44 -3.65
CA ILE A 135 22.96 14.11 -4.70
C ILE A 135 23.63 15.36 -4.13
N GLN A 136 22.91 16.19 -3.38
CA GLN A 136 23.47 17.38 -2.73
C GLN A 136 24.61 17.03 -1.76
N ALA A 137 24.42 15.99 -0.97
CA ALA A 137 25.45 15.55 -0.02
C ALA A 137 26.73 15.12 -0.74
N ILE A 138 26.60 14.41 -1.85
CA ILE A 138 27.76 14.00 -2.67
C ILE A 138 28.45 15.21 -3.28
N THR A 139 27.68 16.14 -3.82
CA THR A 139 28.21 17.36 -4.43
C THR A 139 28.98 18.21 -3.41
N LEU A 140 28.44 18.39 -2.22
CA LEU A 140 29.09 19.16 -1.16
C LEU A 140 30.39 18.51 -0.68
N ARG A 141 30.49 17.20 -0.68
CA ARG A 141 31.71 16.48 -0.28
C ARG A 141 32.85 16.68 -1.26
N ARG A 142 32.57 17.01 -2.52
CA ARG A 142 33.59 17.23 -3.54
C ARG A 142 34.17 18.64 -3.54
N HIS A 143 33.52 19.52 -2.83
CA HIS A 143 33.95 20.90 -2.68
C HIS A 143 34.55 21.13 -1.30
#